data_f7c453d10cc1e77adf37bd4d5e72b266
#
_entry.id   f7c453d10cc1e77adf37bd4d5e72b266
#
_cell.length_a   1.000
_cell.length_b   1.000
_cell.length_c   1.000
_cell.angle_alpha   90.00
_cell.angle_beta   90.00
_cell.angle_gamma   90.00
#
_symmetry.space_group_name_H-M   'P 1'
#
loop_
_entity.id
_entity.type
_entity.pdbx_description
1 polymer ?
#
loop_
_entity_poly.entity_id
_entity_poly.type
_entity_poly.pdbx_seq_one_letter_code
_entity_poly.pdbx_strand_id
1 'polypeptide(L)'
;MKNILFTLALLISFSSFGQDDIKQGLVTEHYESGEVLYKVNYVNGIQQGELIGYYKSGAVEYKSNYVDGKEQGELIGYYESGEVNQKGNYLDGQLQGEYVWSYKSGAVESKVNYVNGKKQGEQIGYYESGEVDYKVNFVD
;
A
#
# COMPACT_ATOMS: atom_id res chain seq x y z
N MET A 1 -6.66 17.63 7.22
CA MET A 1 -5.82 16.90 6.27
C MET A 1 -4.83 16.05 7.07
N LYS A 2 -5.08 14.76 7.21
CA LYS A 2 -4.14 13.85 7.89
C LYS A 2 -3.43 13.04 6.81
N ASN A 3 -2.21 13.44 6.46
CA ASN A 3 -1.33 12.60 5.66
C ASN A 3 -0.94 11.40 6.52
N ILE A 4 -1.54 10.25 6.26
CA ILE A 4 -1.10 8.99 6.85
C ILE A 4 0.08 8.52 6.01
N LEU A 5 1.28 8.87 6.46
CA LEU A 5 2.51 8.26 5.99
C LEU A 5 2.53 6.84 6.59
N PHE A 6 2.32 5.81 5.77
CA PHE A 6 2.56 4.44 6.21
C PHE A 6 4.05 4.23 6.41
N THR A 7 4.53 4.50 7.60
CA THR A 7 5.80 3.95 8.09
C THR A 7 5.51 2.56 8.61
N LEU A 8 5.84 1.55 7.79
CA LEU A 8 5.86 0.16 8.20
C LEU A 8 6.90 0.01 9.33
N ALA A 9 6.48 0.13 10.57
CA ALA A 9 7.33 -0.14 11.73
C ALA A 9 7.50 -1.65 11.85
N LEU A 10 8.61 -2.17 11.32
CA LEU A 10 9.05 -3.54 11.52
C LEU A 10 9.52 -3.69 12.97
N LEU A 11 8.62 -4.07 13.88
CA LEU A 11 8.99 -4.50 15.23
C LEU A 11 9.50 -5.95 15.16
N ILE A 12 10.83 -6.08 15.01
CA ILE A 12 11.51 -7.36 15.21
C ILE A 12 11.67 -7.56 16.70
N SER A 13 10.85 -8.42 17.30
CA SER A 13 11.12 -8.94 18.63
C SER A 13 12.21 -10.00 18.54
N PHE A 14 13.43 -9.65 18.95
CA PHE A 14 14.51 -10.61 19.17
C PHE A 14 14.25 -11.40 20.45
N SER A 15 13.99 -12.69 20.33
CA SER A 15 14.20 -13.65 21.41
C SER A 15 14.98 -14.86 20.92
N SER A 16 16.25 -14.89 21.33
CA SER A 16 17.15 -16.03 21.61
C SER A 16 17.34 -17.16 20.60
N PHE A 17 18.60 -17.25 20.13
CA PHE A 17 19.38 -18.45 19.78
C PHE A 17 18.61 -19.70 19.34
N GLY A 18 18.55 -19.92 18.02
CA GLY A 18 18.20 -21.15 17.34
C GLY A 18 17.96 -20.83 15.88
N GLN A 19 18.74 -21.47 15.02
CA GLN A 19 18.57 -21.60 13.57
C GLN A 19 17.50 -20.69 12.98
N ASP A 20 17.88 -19.62 12.30
CA ASP A 20 16.93 -18.71 11.63
C ASP A 20 15.99 -19.53 10.74
N ASP A 21 14.77 -19.76 11.20
CA ASP A 21 13.74 -20.40 10.40
C ASP A 21 13.39 -19.48 9.23
N ILE A 22 13.99 -19.76 8.07
CA ILE A 22 13.72 -19.03 6.83
C ILE A 22 12.22 -19.12 6.57
N LYS A 23 11.53 -17.98 6.58
CA LYS A 23 10.09 -17.91 6.29
C LYS A 23 9.80 -18.61 4.96
N GLN A 24 8.81 -19.52 4.97
CA GLN A 24 8.42 -20.31 3.80
C GLN A 24 6.91 -20.50 3.78
N GLY A 25 6.29 -20.34 2.59
CA GLY A 25 4.85 -20.48 2.41
C GLY A 25 4.05 -19.24 2.88
N LEU A 26 2.75 -19.41 3.05
CA LEU A 26 1.85 -18.33 3.47
C LEU A 26 2.10 -17.93 4.92
N VAL A 27 2.52 -16.70 5.11
CA VAL A 27 2.68 -16.08 6.43
C VAL A 27 1.48 -15.18 6.70
N THR A 28 0.91 -15.30 7.90
CA THR A 28 -0.15 -14.44 8.41
C THR A 28 0.38 -13.72 9.64
N GLU A 29 0.38 -12.40 9.60
CA GLU A 29 0.71 -11.56 10.74
C GLU A 29 -0.56 -10.98 11.36
N HIS A 30 -0.51 -10.66 12.65
CA HIS A 30 -1.67 -10.24 13.41
C HIS A 30 -1.41 -8.92 14.12
N TYR A 31 -2.48 -8.15 14.35
CA TYR A 31 -2.49 -7.04 15.29
C TYR A 31 -2.22 -7.56 16.71
N GLU A 32 -1.80 -6.68 17.63
CA GLU A 32 -1.67 -7.04 19.06
C GLU A 32 -2.98 -7.56 19.67
N SER A 33 -4.11 -7.15 19.14
CA SER A 33 -5.46 -7.58 19.56
C SER A 33 -5.88 -8.93 18.99
N GLY A 34 -5.10 -9.52 18.06
CA GLY A 34 -5.25 -10.90 17.56
C GLY A 34 -5.87 -11.00 16.16
N GLU A 35 -6.48 -9.93 15.62
CA GLU A 35 -7.03 -9.95 14.27
C GLU A 35 -5.90 -10.02 13.22
N VAL A 36 -6.21 -10.55 12.03
CA VAL A 36 -5.24 -10.61 10.94
C VAL A 36 -4.86 -9.19 10.49
N LEU A 37 -3.55 -8.90 10.46
CA LEU A 37 -3.00 -7.65 9.94
C LEU A 37 -2.72 -7.76 8.45
N TYR A 38 -2.00 -8.80 8.02
CA TYR A 38 -1.76 -9.08 6.60
C TYR A 38 -1.45 -10.56 6.35
N LYS A 39 -1.56 -10.95 5.07
CA LYS A 39 -1.12 -12.24 4.55
C LYS A 39 -0.21 -12.03 3.35
N VAL A 40 0.89 -12.78 3.29
CA VAL A 40 1.82 -12.78 2.14
C VAL A 40 2.54 -14.11 2.06
N ASN A 41 2.88 -14.55 0.85
CA ASN A 41 3.66 -15.76 0.65
C ASN A 41 5.17 -15.46 0.69
N TYR A 42 5.95 -16.38 1.27
CA TYR A 42 7.42 -16.34 1.27
C TYR A 42 7.99 -17.57 0.56
N VAL A 43 9.02 -17.34 -0.22
CA VAL A 43 9.86 -18.37 -0.84
C VAL A 43 11.29 -18.09 -0.43
N ASN A 44 11.92 -19.01 0.30
CA ASN A 44 13.30 -18.86 0.82
C ASN A 44 13.52 -17.54 1.59
N GLY A 45 12.56 -17.14 2.42
CA GLY A 45 12.64 -15.90 3.19
C GLY A 45 12.33 -14.61 2.42
N ILE A 46 11.98 -14.70 1.14
CA ILE A 46 11.71 -13.58 0.25
C ILE A 46 10.21 -13.52 -0.04
N GLN A 47 9.60 -12.34 0.08
CA GLN A 47 8.18 -12.13 -0.25
C GLN A 47 7.92 -12.37 -1.74
N GLN A 48 6.85 -13.13 -2.04
CA GLN A 48 6.51 -13.52 -3.40
C GLN A 48 4.99 -13.61 -3.56
N GLY A 49 4.46 -13.01 -4.62
CA GLY A 49 3.03 -13.03 -4.93
C GLY A 49 2.22 -11.96 -4.17
N GLU A 50 0.91 -12.19 -4.08
CA GLU A 50 -0.02 -11.21 -3.52
C GLU A 50 0.19 -11.02 -2.01
N LEU A 51 0.22 -9.77 -1.58
CA LEU A 51 0.08 -9.34 -0.19
C LEU A 51 -1.31 -8.74 -0.01
N ILE A 52 -2.04 -9.19 1.01
CA ILE A 52 -3.34 -8.64 1.38
C ILE A 52 -3.27 -8.13 2.82
N GLY A 53 -3.44 -6.83 3.00
CA GLY A 53 -3.58 -6.19 4.30
C GLY A 53 -5.05 -6.04 4.69
N TYR A 54 -5.31 -6.03 5.99
CA TYR A 54 -6.65 -6.01 6.55
C TYR A 54 -6.80 -4.94 7.63
N TYR A 55 -7.94 -4.30 7.68
CA TYR A 55 -8.41 -3.55 8.84
C TYR A 55 -8.66 -4.48 10.04
N LYS A 56 -8.70 -3.94 11.25
CA LYS A 56 -9.07 -4.72 12.44
C LYS A 56 -10.45 -5.35 12.36
N SER A 57 -11.36 -4.78 11.59
CA SER A 57 -12.69 -5.37 11.31
C SER A 57 -12.63 -6.64 10.45
N GLY A 58 -11.47 -6.94 9.84
CA GLY A 58 -11.28 -8.03 8.89
C GLY A 58 -11.59 -7.65 7.44
N ALA A 59 -12.06 -6.42 7.18
CA ALA A 59 -12.20 -5.92 5.82
C ALA A 59 -10.81 -5.75 5.16
N VAL A 60 -10.72 -5.93 3.85
CA VAL A 60 -9.46 -5.70 3.13
C VAL A 60 -9.13 -4.21 3.15
N GLU A 61 -7.91 -3.87 3.55
CA GLU A 61 -7.39 -2.51 3.56
C GLU A 61 -6.61 -2.20 2.28
N TYR A 62 -5.75 -3.15 1.84
CA TYR A 62 -5.00 -2.98 0.59
C TYR A 62 -4.56 -4.32 0.01
N LYS A 63 -4.24 -4.31 -1.27
CA LYS A 63 -3.60 -5.40 -2.01
C LYS A 63 -2.43 -4.86 -2.79
N SER A 64 -1.33 -5.59 -2.77
CA SER A 64 -0.16 -5.38 -3.63
C SER A 64 0.43 -6.72 -4.06
N ASN A 65 1.37 -6.71 -4.97
CA ASN A 65 2.06 -7.92 -5.40
C ASN A 65 3.57 -7.77 -5.22
N TYR A 66 4.24 -8.87 -4.82
CA TYR A 66 5.68 -8.93 -4.63
C TYR A 66 6.32 -9.90 -5.61
N VAL A 67 7.42 -9.47 -6.19
CA VAL A 67 8.33 -10.30 -6.99
C VAL A 67 9.73 -10.12 -6.42
N ASP A 68 10.33 -11.22 -5.98
CA ASP A 68 11.68 -11.23 -5.38
C ASP A 68 11.89 -10.18 -4.27
N GLY A 69 10.87 -10.06 -3.39
CA GLY A 69 10.90 -9.16 -2.23
C GLY A 69 10.62 -7.69 -2.54
N LYS A 70 10.31 -7.35 -3.79
CA LYS A 70 9.97 -5.98 -4.20
C LYS A 70 8.51 -5.88 -4.64
N GLU A 71 7.86 -4.78 -4.32
CA GLU A 71 6.53 -4.51 -4.86
C GLU A 71 6.59 -4.33 -6.38
N GLN A 72 5.66 -5.01 -7.06
CA GLN A 72 5.59 -5.04 -8.52
C GLN A 72 4.14 -5.06 -8.98
N GLY A 73 3.76 -4.16 -9.88
CA GLY A 73 2.41 -4.08 -10.42
C GLY A 73 1.46 -3.23 -9.55
N GLU A 74 0.18 -3.49 -9.67
CA GLU A 74 -0.87 -2.64 -9.09
C GLU A 74 -0.90 -2.70 -7.56
N LEU A 75 -1.03 -1.52 -6.93
CA LEU A 75 -1.46 -1.33 -5.56
C LEU A 75 -2.91 -0.85 -5.57
N ILE A 76 -3.78 -1.51 -4.81
CA ILE A 76 -5.15 -1.05 -4.57
C ILE A 76 -5.38 -0.95 -3.07
N GLY A 77 -5.76 0.22 -2.60
CA GLY A 77 -6.26 0.44 -1.25
C GLY A 77 -7.78 0.58 -1.24
N TYR A 78 -8.38 0.24 -0.11
CA TYR A 78 -9.82 0.27 0.08
C TYR A 78 -10.19 1.05 1.33
N TYR A 79 -11.35 1.64 1.33
CA TYR A 79 -12.03 2.05 2.56
C TYR A 79 -12.50 0.81 3.32
N GLU A 80 -12.72 0.92 4.61
CA GLU A 80 -13.23 -0.18 5.45
C GLU A 80 -14.62 -0.68 4.99
N SER A 81 -15.37 0.15 4.29
CA SER A 81 -16.64 -0.18 3.64
C SER A 81 -16.50 -0.93 2.31
N GLY A 82 -15.28 -1.04 1.77
CA GLY A 82 -14.94 -1.85 0.60
C GLY A 82 -14.74 -1.09 -0.71
N GLU A 83 -15.09 0.20 -0.76
CA GLU A 83 -14.84 1.03 -1.95
C GLU A 83 -13.34 1.31 -2.11
N VAL A 84 -12.88 1.45 -3.35
CA VAL A 84 -11.49 1.80 -3.63
C VAL A 84 -11.21 3.22 -3.14
N ASN A 85 -10.17 3.38 -2.29
CA ASN A 85 -9.71 4.68 -1.83
C ASN A 85 -8.44 5.16 -2.54
N GLN A 86 -7.64 4.23 -3.09
CA GLN A 86 -6.40 4.59 -3.79
C GLN A 86 -6.00 3.51 -4.79
N LYS A 87 -5.34 3.94 -5.87
CA LYS A 87 -4.71 3.07 -6.88
C LYS A 87 -3.38 3.65 -7.32
N GLY A 88 -2.41 2.77 -7.51
CA GLY A 88 -1.10 3.12 -8.05
C GLY A 88 -0.43 1.91 -8.65
N ASN A 89 0.78 2.09 -9.14
CA ASN A 89 1.58 1.00 -9.68
C ASN A 89 3.00 1.06 -9.13
N TYR A 90 3.54 -0.09 -8.78
CA TYR A 90 4.93 -0.28 -8.39
C TYR A 90 5.74 -0.93 -9.51
N LEU A 91 6.96 -0.46 -9.67
CA LEU A 91 8.00 -1.06 -10.50
C LEU A 91 9.27 -1.17 -9.66
N ASP A 92 9.74 -2.40 -9.40
CA ASP A 92 10.94 -2.67 -8.58
C ASP A 92 10.92 -2.01 -7.19
N GLY A 93 9.76 -1.99 -6.53
CA GLY A 93 9.56 -1.41 -5.19
C GLY A 93 9.40 0.11 -5.18
N GLN A 94 9.28 0.75 -6.35
CA GLN A 94 9.09 2.20 -6.46
C GLN A 94 7.77 2.54 -7.15
N LEU A 95 7.04 3.53 -6.64
CA LEU A 95 5.85 4.04 -7.33
C LEU A 95 6.21 4.57 -8.70
N GLN A 96 5.44 4.17 -9.72
CA GLN A 96 5.64 4.54 -11.11
C GLN A 96 4.32 4.81 -11.81
N GLY A 97 4.19 5.93 -12.51
CA GLY A 97 2.99 6.32 -13.22
C GLY A 97 1.96 7.03 -12.34
N GLU A 98 0.73 7.10 -12.80
CA GLU A 98 -0.34 7.82 -12.10
C GLU A 98 -0.72 7.11 -10.79
N TYR A 99 -0.86 7.91 -9.73
CA TYR A 99 -1.41 7.51 -8.47
C TYR A 99 -2.69 8.31 -8.19
N VAL A 100 -3.77 7.62 -7.89
CA VAL A 100 -5.11 8.20 -7.74
C VAL A 100 -5.63 7.91 -6.33
N TRP A 101 -6.17 8.92 -5.67
CA TRP A 101 -7.00 8.81 -4.48
C TRP A 101 -8.45 9.06 -4.87
N SER A 102 -9.36 8.35 -4.25
CA SER A 102 -10.80 8.45 -4.52
C SER A 102 -11.59 8.67 -3.25
N TYR A 103 -12.65 9.45 -3.35
CA TYR A 103 -13.69 9.53 -2.32
C TYR A 103 -14.46 8.21 -2.22
N LYS A 104 -15.20 8.02 -1.14
CA LYS A 104 -16.07 6.84 -0.98
C LYS A 104 -17.12 6.72 -2.08
N SER A 105 -17.56 7.82 -2.68
CA SER A 105 -18.45 7.83 -3.85
C SER A 105 -17.82 7.26 -5.12
N GLY A 106 -16.49 7.04 -5.12
CA GLY A 106 -15.71 6.65 -6.28
C GLY A 106 -15.23 7.84 -7.15
N ALA A 107 -15.66 9.08 -6.84
CA ALA A 107 -15.12 10.26 -7.49
C ALA A 107 -13.62 10.42 -7.15
N VAL A 108 -12.84 10.93 -8.10
CA VAL A 108 -11.42 11.20 -7.87
C VAL A 108 -11.27 12.33 -6.85
N GLU A 109 -10.53 12.09 -5.76
CA GLU A 109 -10.15 13.09 -4.77
C GLU A 109 -8.86 13.81 -5.18
N SER A 110 -7.86 13.07 -5.62
CA SER A 110 -6.64 13.65 -6.17
C SER A 110 -5.88 12.66 -7.04
N LYS A 111 -5.01 13.19 -7.91
CA LYS A 111 -4.10 12.39 -8.70
C LYS A 111 -2.77 13.10 -8.90
N VAL A 112 -1.70 12.30 -9.02
CA VAL A 112 -0.34 12.77 -9.28
C VAL A 112 0.44 11.69 -10.03
N ASN A 113 1.42 12.08 -10.82
CA ASN A 113 2.34 11.12 -11.44
C ASN A 113 3.56 10.88 -10.56
N TYR A 114 4.03 9.62 -10.51
CA TYR A 114 5.28 9.21 -9.87
C TYR A 114 6.29 8.73 -10.91
N VAL A 115 7.54 9.11 -10.70
CA VAL A 115 8.69 8.59 -11.45
C VAL A 115 9.76 8.19 -10.44
N ASN A 116 10.12 6.91 -10.45
CA ASN A 116 11.11 6.34 -9.51
C ASN A 116 10.81 6.69 -8.04
N GLY A 117 9.56 6.57 -7.62
CA GLY A 117 9.10 6.80 -6.26
C GLY A 117 8.93 8.27 -5.86
N LYS A 118 9.23 9.22 -6.76
CA LYS A 118 9.06 10.66 -6.49
C LYS A 118 7.89 11.25 -7.27
N LYS A 119 7.14 12.15 -6.63
CA LYS A 119 6.10 12.93 -7.32
C LYS A 119 6.72 13.80 -8.38
N GLN A 120 6.13 13.82 -9.59
CA GLN A 120 6.58 14.62 -10.71
C GLN A 120 5.41 15.24 -11.46
N GLY A 121 5.56 16.51 -11.87
CA GLY A 121 4.53 17.26 -12.55
C GLY A 121 3.40 17.72 -11.64
N GLU A 122 2.21 17.90 -12.19
CA GLU A 122 1.08 18.48 -11.48
C GLU A 122 0.33 17.43 -10.65
N GLN A 123 0.15 17.70 -9.36
CA GLN A 123 -0.88 17.05 -8.54
C GLN A 123 -2.14 17.90 -8.60
N ILE A 124 -3.26 17.27 -8.93
CA ILE A 124 -4.56 17.93 -8.99
C ILE A 124 -5.44 17.31 -7.92
N GLY A 125 -6.02 18.14 -7.06
CA GLY A 125 -7.08 17.78 -6.12
C GLY A 125 -8.43 18.27 -6.61
N TYR A 126 -9.45 17.50 -6.30
CA TYR A 126 -10.82 17.76 -6.72
C TYR A 126 -11.76 17.71 -5.52
N TYR A 127 -12.81 18.51 -5.54
CA TYR A 127 -13.97 18.32 -4.70
C TYR A 127 -14.73 17.08 -5.17
N GLU A 128 -15.59 16.53 -4.31
CA GLU A 128 -16.43 15.38 -4.65
C GLU A 128 -17.39 15.66 -5.81
N SER A 129 -17.70 16.94 -6.07
CA SER A 129 -18.42 17.40 -7.27
C SER A 129 -17.66 17.23 -8.59
N GLY A 130 -16.34 16.98 -8.52
CA GLY A 130 -15.44 16.89 -9.66
C GLY A 130 -14.79 18.23 -10.07
N GLU A 131 -15.15 19.33 -9.40
CA GLU A 131 -14.47 20.62 -9.60
C GLU A 131 -13.06 20.58 -9.02
N VAL A 132 -12.13 21.31 -9.65
CA VAL A 132 -10.76 21.42 -9.14
C VAL A 132 -10.74 22.20 -7.83
N ASP A 133 -10.15 21.58 -6.79
CA ASP A 133 -9.92 22.20 -5.49
C ASP A 133 -8.54 22.87 -5.43
N TYR A 134 -7.49 22.13 -5.82
CA TYR A 134 -6.11 22.64 -5.82
C TYR A 134 -5.25 22.03 -6.93
N LYS A 135 -4.14 22.72 -7.22
CA LYS A 135 -3.06 22.24 -8.06
C LYS A 135 -1.72 22.56 -7.41
N VAL A 136 -0.81 21.57 -7.39
CA VAL A 136 0.56 21.73 -6.91
C VAL A 136 1.50 21.13 -7.93
N ASN A 137 2.56 21.83 -8.30
CA ASN A 137 3.54 21.32 -9.24
C ASN A 137 4.80 20.84 -8.52
N PHE A 138 5.22 19.61 -8.82
CA PHE A 138 6.46 19.00 -8.33
C PHE A 138 7.50 19.03 -9.45
N VAL A 139 8.61 19.68 -9.16
CA VAL A 139 9.79 19.73 -10.03
C VAL A 139 10.95 19.07 -9.30
N ASP A 140 11.82 18.39 -10.03
CA ASP A 140 13.06 17.79 -9.52
C ASP A 140 14.05 18.85 -9.00
#